data_f4dcc98cc7e175cc4270918ad5dde79c
#
_entry.id   f4dcc98cc7e175cc4270918ad5dde79c
#
_cell.length_a   1.000
_cell.length_b   1.000
_cell.length_c   1.000
_cell.angle_alpha   90.00
_cell.angle_beta   90.00
_cell.angle_gamma   90.00
#
_symmetry.space_group_name_H-M   'P 1'
#
loop_
_entity.id
_entity.type
_entity.pdbx_description
1 polymer ?
#
loop_
_entity_poly.entity_id
_entity_poly.type
_entity_poly.pdbx_seq_one_letter_code
_entity_poly.pdbx_strand_id
1 'polypeptide(L)'
;MAELELVCVPTRILTDNDDIVDAIVEFGGHNIGPEDIVCVAESVVAIRQGRFTRPEELDVCWQARLINRFIHPDGSMASIYGMQSAMNLDGKWKVLGAFILGAIAKIFRKPGVFYAIARAASLTDDVTGTMPPFDKHIVFGPKDPDKVAEKIVSRTGCYGAVVADVNDLKRSAILGTSRGIDAKKIAQLLIDNPFGNDSQMTPIVIIKNYASVSGK
;
A
#
# COMPACT_ATOMS: atom_id res chain seq x y z
N MET A 1 22.09 -23.15 11.20
CA MET A 1 20.61 -23.00 11.20
C MET A 1 20.31 -21.88 10.21
N ALA A 2 19.31 -22.07 9.34
CA ALA A 2 18.89 -20.98 8.45
C ALA A 2 18.37 -19.81 9.30
N GLU A 3 18.82 -18.61 9.01
CA GLU A 3 18.42 -17.38 9.66
C GLU A 3 17.55 -16.57 8.70
N LEU A 4 16.59 -15.80 9.25
CA LEU A 4 15.80 -14.88 8.44
C LEU A 4 16.70 -13.71 8.02
N GLU A 5 16.74 -13.43 6.73
CA GLU A 5 17.46 -12.30 6.17
C GLU A 5 16.50 -11.50 5.27
N LEU A 6 16.55 -10.18 5.36
CA LEU A 6 15.81 -9.28 4.49
C LEU A 6 16.75 -8.77 3.40
N VAL A 7 16.45 -9.11 2.16
CA VAL A 7 17.21 -8.66 0.99
C VAL A 7 16.38 -7.61 0.26
N CYS A 8 16.84 -6.36 0.30
CA CYS A 8 16.23 -5.25 -0.45
C CYS A 8 16.71 -5.30 -1.90
N VAL A 9 15.79 -5.32 -2.84
CA VAL A 9 16.09 -5.42 -4.27
C VAL A 9 15.91 -4.06 -4.93
N PRO A 10 17.00 -3.39 -5.35
CA PRO A 10 16.90 -2.14 -6.07
C PRO A 10 16.37 -2.38 -7.49
N THR A 11 15.54 -1.45 -7.96
CA THR A 11 15.00 -1.46 -9.31
C THR A 11 15.28 -0.11 -10.00
N ARG A 12 15.01 -0.02 -11.29
CA ARG A 12 14.78 1.27 -11.92
C ARG A 12 13.43 1.84 -11.45
N ILE A 13 13.14 3.08 -11.81
CA ILE A 13 11.79 3.62 -11.63
C ILE A 13 10.82 2.79 -12.47
N LEU A 14 9.85 2.17 -11.78
CA LEU A 14 8.78 1.42 -12.43
C LEU A 14 7.62 2.35 -12.75
N THR A 15 7.07 2.22 -13.96
CA THR A 15 5.99 3.06 -14.46
C THR A 15 4.74 2.23 -14.75
N ASP A 16 3.65 2.85 -15.13
CA ASP A 16 2.40 2.18 -15.52
C ASP A 16 2.54 1.28 -16.79
N ASN A 17 3.63 1.39 -17.54
CA ASN A 17 3.93 0.53 -18.69
C ASN A 17 4.65 -0.78 -18.34
N ASP A 18 5.12 -0.96 -17.11
CA ASP A 18 5.83 -2.18 -16.68
C ASP A 18 4.84 -3.23 -16.13
N ASP A 19 5.10 -4.51 -16.05
CA ASP A 19 4.38 -5.49 -15.22
C ASP A 19 5.16 -5.73 -13.92
N ILE A 20 4.47 -5.67 -12.77
CA ILE A 20 5.14 -5.81 -11.47
C ILE A 20 5.76 -7.19 -11.30
N VAL A 21 5.15 -8.22 -11.85
CA VAL A 21 5.67 -9.60 -11.73
C VAL A 21 6.88 -9.79 -12.60
N ASP A 22 6.87 -9.24 -13.81
CA ASP A 22 8.03 -9.27 -14.70
C ASP A 22 9.18 -8.45 -14.11
N ALA A 23 8.91 -7.30 -13.48
CA ALA A 23 9.92 -6.53 -12.77
C ALA A 23 10.54 -7.32 -11.58
N ILE A 24 9.71 -8.04 -10.80
CA ILE A 24 10.21 -8.90 -9.72
C ILE A 24 11.14 -9.99 -10.28
N VAL A 25 10.78 -10.61 -11.39
CA VAL A 25 11.62 -11.64 -12.04
C VAL A 25 12.91 -11.02 -12.61
N GLU A 26 12.82 -9.85 -13.24
CA GLU A 26 13.97 -9.15 -13.83
C GLU A 26 14.99 -8.75 -12.77
N PHE A 27 14.56 -8.10 -11.69
CA PHE A 27 15.47 -7.52 -10.69
C PHE A 27 15.78 -8.46 -9.52
N GLY A 28 14.85 -9.32 -9.12
CA GLY A 28 14.95 -10.17 -7.94
C GLY A 28 15.00 -11.67 -8.23
N GLY A 29 14.64 -12.12 -9.44
CA GLY A 29 14.43 -13.54 -9.75
C GLY A 29 15.60 -14.45 -9.41
N HIS A 30 16.82 -13.99 -9.60
CA HIS A 30 18.05 -14.74 -9.27
C HIS A 30 18.28 -14.93 -7.76
N ASN A 31 17.62 -14.14 -6.93
CA ASN A 31 17.67 -14.19 -5.46
C ASN A 31 16.45 -14.88 -4.83
N ILE A 32 15.42 -15.25 -5.60
CA ILE A 32 14.18 -15.80 -5.07
C ILE A 32 14.28 -17.34 -5.07
N GLY A 33 14.11 -17.94 -3.89
CA GLY A 33 14.05 -19.38 -3.68
C GLY A 33 12.67 -19.86 -3.23
N PRO A 34 12.45 -21.21 -3.21
CA PRO A 34 11.16 -21.80 -2.85
C PRO A 34 10.79 -21.68 -1.36
N GLU A 35 11.72 -21.23 -0.51
CA GLU A 35 11.50 -21.02 0.92
C GLU A 35 11.30 -19.55 1.30
N ASP A 36 11.37 -18.65 0.31
CA ASP A 36 11.38 -17.20 0.51
C ASP A 36 10.00 -16.58 0.39
N ILE A 37 9.80 -15.43 1.03
CA ILE A 37 8.64 -14.57 0.79
C ILE A 37 9.07 -13.33 0.02
N VAL A 38 8.32 -13.01 -1.03
CA VAL A 38 8.48 -11.78 -1.81
C VAL A 38 7.50 -10.73 -1.31
N CYS A 39 8.03 -9.61 -0.83
CA CYS A 39 7.25 -8.46 -0.41
C CYS A 39 7.39 -7.35 -1.46
N VAL A 40 6.28 -6.72 -1.83
CA VAL A 40 6.27 -5.60 -2.77
C VAL A 40 5.55 -4.40 -2.17
N ALA A 41 6.09 -3.20 -2.39
CA ALA A 41 5.51 -1.96 -1.91
C ALA A 41 4.17 -1.66 -2.59
N GLU A 42 3.17 -1.25 -1.78
CA GLU A 42 1.82 -0.91 -2.23
C GLU A 42 1.80 0.11 -3.35
N SER A 43 2.50 1.23 -3.15
CA SER A 43 2.50 2.36 -4.08
C SER A 43 2.96 1.96 -5.48
N VAL A 44 3.98 1.10 -5.57
CA VAL A 44 4.48 0.61 -6.86
C VAL A 44 3.45 -0.30 -7.52
N VAL A 45 2.78 -1.16 -6.78
CA VAL A 45 1.68 -1.98 -7.32
C VAL A 45 0.54 -1.10 -7.83
N ALA A 46 0.17 -0.06 -7.09
CA ALA A 46 -0.88 0.88 -7.47
C ALA A 46 -0.51 1.68 -8.73
N ILE A 47 0.69 2.23 -8.80
CA ILE A 47 1.20 2.95 -9.99
C ILE A 47 1.17 2.04 -11.21
N ARG A 48 1.60 0.80 -11.08
CA ARG A 48 1.57 -0.21 -12.14
C ARG A 48 0.16 -0.51 -12.66
N GLN A 49 -0.84 -0.34 -11.82
CA GLN A 49 -2.25 -0.50 -12.18
C GLN A 49 -2.88 0.79 -12.74
N GLY A 50 -2.09 1.86 -12.94
CA GLY A 50 -2.59 3.17 -13.34
C GLY A 50 -3.47 3.83 -12.29
N ARG A 51 -3.28 3.46 -11.01
CA ARG A 51 -4.09 3.95 -9.90
C ARG A 51 -3.46 5.18 -9.24
N PHE A 52 -3.27 6.21 -10.05
CA PHE A 52 -2.78 7.53 -9.61
C PHE A 52 -3.46 8.62 -10.44
N THR A 53 -3.47 9.84 -9.92
CA THR A 53 -4.01 11.01 -10.61
C THR A 53 -3.30 12.28 -10.14
N ARG A 54 -3.31 13.31 -10.96
CA ARG A 54 -2.85 14.64 -10.54
C ARG A 54 -3.94 15.37 -9.78
N PRO A 55 -3.60 16.13 -8.72
CA PRO A 55 -4.58 16.93 -8.00
C PRO A 55 -5.40 17.85 -8.92
N GLU A 56 -4.75 18.43 -9.95
CA GLU A 56 -5.37 19.36 -10.89
C GLU A 56 -6.42 18.70 -11.82
N GLU A 57 -6.38 17.38 -11.95
CA GLU A 57 -7.32 16.60 -12.77
C GLU A 57 -8.61 16.24 -11.99
N LEU A 58 -8.68 16.61 -10.70
CA LEU A 58 -9.81 16.27 -9.85
C LEU A 58 -10.81 17.42 -9.74
N ASP A 59 -12.03 17.18 -10.21
CA ASP A 59 -13.18 18.07 -9.95
C ASP A 59 -13.64 17.95 -8.50
N VAL A 60 -13.22 18.90 -7.66
CA VAL A 60 -13.51 18.87 -6.23
C VAL A 60 -14.96 19.25 -5.96
N CYS A 61 -15.76 18.29 -5.48
CA CYS A 61 -17.15 18.50 -5.11
C CYS A 61 -17.31 19.23 -3.77
N TRP A 62 -18.50 19.80 -3.53
CA TRP A 62 -18.77 20.56 -2.31
C TRP A 62 -18.69 19.71 -1.04
N GLN A 63 -19.02 18.42 -1.13
CA GLN A 63 -18.93 17.49 0.00
C GLN A 63 -17.47 17.30 0.47
N ALA A 64 -16.54 17.17 -0.48
CA ALA A 64 -15.12 17.09 -0.17
C ALA A 64 -14.62 18.36 0.52
N ARG A 65 -15.03 19.54 0.01
CA ARG A 65 -14.74 20.84 0.63
C ARG A 65 -15.31 20.96 2.05
N LEU A 66 -16.52 20.46 2.27
CA LEU A 66 -17.17 20.50 3.57
C LEU A 66 -16.44 19.62 4.58
N ILE A 67 -16.20 18.36 4.25
CA ILE A 67 -15.56 17.39 5.16
C ILE A 67 -14.14 17.82 5.50
N ASN A 68 -13.37 18.27 4.50
CA ASN A 68 -11.97 18.67 4.69
C ASN A 68 -11.79 19.78 5.74
N ARG A 69 -12.80 20.65 5.95
CA ARG A 69 -12.77 21.66 7.02
C ARG A 69 -12.72 21.11 8.44
N PHE A 70 -13.09 19.85 8.63
CA PHE A 70 -13.15 19.18 9.94
C PHE A 70 -12.05 18.12 10.10
N ILE A 71 -11.25 17.88 9.06
CA ILE A 71 -10.11 16.96 9.11
C ILE A 71 -8.89 17.71 9.67
N HIS A 72 -8.15 17.05 10.57
CA HIS A 72 -6.93 17.62 11.11
C HIS A 72 -5.85 17.72 10.02
N PRO A 73 -5.07 18.81 9.96
CA PRO A 73 -4.02 18.99 8.94
C PRO A 73 -2.99 17.85 8.86
N ASP A 74 -2.71 17.19 9.99
CA ASP A 74 -1.76 16.07 10.06
C ASP A 74 -2.42 14.70 9.77
N GLY A 75 -3.67 14.68 9.36
CA GLY A 75 -4.38 13.44 9.00
C GLY A 75 -4.00 12.96 7.60
N SER A 76 -4.07 11.65 7.36
CA SER A 76 -3.83 11.02 6.04
C SER A 76 -4.76 11.53 4.92
N MET A 77 -5.82 12.24 5.27
CA MET A 77 -6.80 12.85 4.36
C MET A 77 -6.81 14.37 4.49
N ALA A 78 -5.66 14.97 4.83
CA ALA A 78 -5.55 16.41 5.09
C ALA A 78 -5.84 17.26 3.84
N SER A 79 -5.53 16.74 2.64
CA SER A 79 -5.84 17.47 1.42
C SER A 79 -7.27 17.26 0.94
N ILE A 80 -7.81 18.33 0.35
CA ILE A 80 -9.11 18.30 -0.29
C ILE A 80 -9.13 17.33 -1.48
N TYR A 81 -7.99 17.12 -2.11
CA TYR A 81 -7.84 16.22 -3.27
C TYR A 81 -7.83 14.76 -2.84
N GLY A 82 -7.17 14.40 -1.73
CA GLY A 82 -7.25 13.08 -1.14
C GLY A 82 -8.69 12.73 -0.76
N MET A 83 -9.42 13.68 -0.14
CA MET A 83 -10.84 13.49 0.16
C MET A 83 -11.70 13.31 -1.09
N GLN A 84 -11.45 14.09 -2.15
CA GLN A 84 -12.15 13.94 -3.43
C GLN A 84 -11.85 12.56 -4.07
N SER A 85 -10.61 12.12 -3.98
CA SER A 85 -10.19 10.82 -4.49
C SER A 85 -10.91 9.68 -3.80
N ALA A 86 -11.00 9.72 -2.47
CA ALA A 86 -11.78 8.75 -1.70
C ALA A 86 -13.26 8.76 -2.11
N MET A 87 -13.83 9.94 -2.38
CA MET A 87 -15.20 10.07 -2.87
C MET A 87 -15.41 9.51 -4.28
N ASN A 88 -14.43 9.63 -5.15
CA ASN A 88 -14.49 9.05 -6.49
C ASN A 88 -14.45 7.50 -6.44
N LEU A 89 -13.72 6.94 -5.48
CA LEU A 89 -13.59 5.47 -5.31
C LEU A 89 -14.79 4.87 -4.55
N ASP A 90 -15.15 5.45 -3.43
CA ASP A 90 -16.18 4.93 -2.52
C ASP A 90 -17.58 5.49 -2.78
N GLY A 91 -17.69 6.58 -3.52
CA GLY A 91 -18.92 7.32 -3.75
C GLY A 91 -19.13 8.46 -2.74
N LYS A 92 -19.43 9.66 -3.26
CA LYS A 92 -19.55 10.90 -2.46
C LYS A 92 -20.59 10.84 -1.33
N TRP A 93 -21.70 10.16 -1.54
CA TRP A 93 -22.73 10.01 -0.51
C TRP A 93 -22.37 9.02 0.57
N LYS A 94 -21.65 7.94 0.20
CA LYS A 94 -21.12 6.96 1.17
C LYS A 94 -20.09 7.61 2.08
N VAL A 95 -19.15 8.38 1.52
CA VAL A 95 -18.11 9.08 2.29
C VAL A 95 -18.74 10.14 3.20
N LEU A 96 -19.71 10.91 2.71
CA LEU A 96 -20.45 11.89 3.54
C LEU A 96 -21.19 11.20 4.69
N GLY A 97 -21.88 10.10 4.43
CA GLY A 97 -22.56 9.31 5.46
C GLY A 97 -21.59 8.75 6.48
N ALA A 98 -20.44 8.20 6.01
CA ALA A 98 -19.36 7.70 6.86
C ALA A 98 -18.80 8.81 7.78
N PHE A 99 -18.65 10.03 7.26
CA PHE A 99 -18.19 11.18 8.04
C PHE A 99 -19.19 11.54 9.17
N ILE A 100 -20.49 11.61 8.86
CA ILE A 100 -21.54 11.89 9.86
C ILE A 100 -21.57 10.80 10.93
N LEU A 101 -21.56 9.52 10.52
CA LEU A 101 -21.54 8.40 11.46
C LEU A 101 -20.26 8.35 12.30
N GLY A 102 -19.11 8.68 11.69
CA GLY A 102 -17.84 8.79 12.38
C GLY A 102 -17.82 9.90 13.42
N ALA A 103 -18.42 11.06 13.10
CA ALA A 103 -18.57 12.18 14.04
C ALA A 103 -19.47 11.80 15.23
N ILE A 104 -20.60 11.15 14.98
CA ILE A 104 -21.49 10.64 16.03
C ILE A 104 -20.76 9.59 16.90
N ALA A 105 -20.10 8.62 16.28
CA ALA A 105 -19.36 7.58 16.99
C ALA A 105 -18.23 8.14 17.87
N LYS A 106 -17.59 9.24 17.44
CA LYS A 106 -16.57 9.94 18.23
C LYS A 106 -17.14 10.52 19.53
N ILE A 107 -18.38 11.01 19.53
CA ILE A 107 -19.09 11.48 20.74
C ILE A 107 -19.22 10.29 21.73
N PHE A 108 -19.48 9.09 21.24
CA PHE A 108 -19.57 7.86 22.04
C PHE A 108 -18.20 7.17 22.28
N ARG A 109 -17.08 7.89 22.08
CA ARG A 109 -15.70 7.39 22.25
C ARG A 109 -15.36 6.15 21.42
N LYS A 110 -15.97 5.99 20.25
CA LYS A 110 -15.65 4.94 19.29
C LYS A 110 -14.95 5.53 18.05
N PRO A 111 -13.62 5.75 18.09
CA PRO A 111 -12.88 6.27 16.95
C PRO A 111 -12.79 5.25 15.80
N GLY A 112 -12.48 5.72 14.59
CA GLY A 112 -12.19 4.84 13.44
C GLY A 112 -13.39 4.45 12.59
N VAL A 113 -14.64 4.75 12.98
CA VAL A 113 -15.84 4.39 12.22
C VAL A 113 -15.85 4.99 10.81
N PHE A 114 -15.35 6.21 10.65
CA PHE A 114 -15.20 6.85 9.33
C PHE A 114 -14.40 5.97 8.37
N TYR A 115 -13.19 5.59 8.75
CA TYR A 115 -12.30 4.76 7.92
C TYR A 115 -12.79 3.32 7.74
N ALA A 116 -13.55 2.79 8.71
CA ALA A 116 -14.16 1.47 8.57
C ALA A 116 -15.22 1.41 7.46
N ILE A 117 -15.94 2.52 7.24
CA ILE A 117 -17.00 2.65 6.22
C ILE A 117 -16.40 3.16 4.90
N ALA A 118 -15.61 4.23 4.95
CA ALA A 118 -14.93 4.82 3.79
C ALA A 118 -13.54 4.20 3.64
N ARG A 119 -13.49 2.96 3.15
CA ARG A 119 -12.23 2.20 3.03
C ARG A 119 -11.23 2.83 2.10
N ALA A 120 -11.69 3.43 0.99
CA ALA A 120 -10.82 4.13 0.06
C ALA A 120 -10.08 5.29 0.75
N ALA A 121 -10.70 5.94 1.74
CA ALA A 121 -10.07 7.01 2.51
C ALA A 121 -8.87 6.52 3.36
N SER A 122 -8.84 5.25 3.75
CA SER A 122 -7.72 4.68 4.49
C SER A 122 -6.59 4.15 3.60
N LEU A 123 -6.85 3.99 2.30
CA LEU A 123 -5.94 3.43 1.30
C LEU A 123 -5.54 4.46 0.23
N THR A 124 -5.88 5.73 0.42
CA THR A 124 -5.49 6.80 -0.49
C THR A 124 -4.37 7.60 0.16
N ASP A 125 -3.20 7.53 -0.41
CA ASP A 125 -2.11 8.42 -0.06
C ASP A 125 -2.31 9.76 -0.78
N ASP A 126 -2.32 10.83 0.00
CA ASP A 126 -2.27 12.19 -0.51
C ASP A 126 -0.96 12.43 -1.29
N VAL A 127 -0.79 13.61 -1.86
CA VAL A 127 0.48 13.96 -2.53
C VAL A 127 1.63 13.76 -1.54
N THR A 128 2.30 12.63 -1.65
CA THR A 128 3.21 12.11 -0.60
C THR A 128 4.67 12.39 -0.87
N GLY A 129 4.98 13.00 -2.03
CA GLY A 129 6.37 13.17 -2.42
C GLY A 129 7.06 11.84 -2.74
N THR A 130 6.33 10.86 -3.31
CA THR A 130 6.96 9.70 -3.95
C THR A 130 7.99 10.16 -4.98
N MET A 131 8.79 9.24 -5.50
CA MET A 131 9.83 9.62 -6.48
C MET A 131 9.23 10.19 -7.77
N PRO A 132 9.91 11.17 -8.42
CA PRO A 132 9.54 11.58 -9.77
C PRO A 132 9.50 10.39 -10.74
N PRO A 133 8.54 10.33 -11.67
CA PRO A 133 7.58 11.38 -12.03
C PRO A 133 6.28 11.41 -11.21
N PHE A 134 6.15 10.59 -10.17
CA PHE A 134 4.92 10.42 -9.39
C PHE A 134 4.87 11.25 -8.11
N ASP A 135 5.90 12.05 -7.82
CA ASP A 135 6.06 12.90 -6.64
C ASP A 135 4.94 13.94 -6.42
N LYS A 136 4.20 14.26 -7.48
CA LYS A 136 3.07 15.21 -7.47
C LYS A 136 1.72 14.54 -7.69
N HIS A 137 1.67 13.21 -7.61
CA HIS A 137 0.44 12.46 -7.82
C HIS A 137 -0.15 11.99 -6.48
N ILE A 138 -1.45 11.83 -6.50
CA ILE A 138 -2.19 11.08 -5.49
C ILE A 138 -2.17 9.63 -5.95
N VAL A 139 -1.69 8.73 -5.11
CA VAL A 139 -1.66 7.30 -5.37
C VAL A 139 -2.79 6.64 -4.59
N PHE A 140 -3.59 5.83 -5.29
CA PHE A 140 -4.69 5.07 -4.68
C PHE A 140 -4.19 3.70 -4.23
N GLY A 141 -4.89 3.07 -3.28
CA GLY A 141 -4.58 1.69 -2.93
C GLY A 141 -4.69 0.73 -4.13
N PRO A 142 -3.90 -0.35 -4.17
CA PRO A 142 -3.91 -1.30 -5.27
C PRO A 142 -5.24 -2.06 -5.36
N LYS A 143 -5.60 -2.46 -6.55
CA LYS A 143 -6.75 -3.31 -6.80
C LYS A 143 -6.36 -4.78 -6.65
N ASP A 144 -7.21 -5.55 -5.97
CA ASP A 144 -7.05 -7.01 -5.81
C ASP A 144 -5.62 -7.41 -5.35
N PRO A 145 -5.06 -6.86 -4.25
CA PRO A 145 -3.68 -7.11 -3.87
C PRO A 145 -3.38 -8.58 -3.56
N ASP A 146 -4.36 -9.36 -3.11
CA ASP A 146 -4.21 -10.82 -2.92
C ASP A 146 -3.94 -11.52 -4.27
N LYS A 147 -4.65 -11.14 -5.34
CA LYS A 147 -4.40 -11.71 -6.67
C LYS A 147 -3.03 -11.34 -7.21
N VAL A 148 -2.52 -10.15 -6.87
CA VAL A 148 -1.15 -9.76 -7.22
C VAL A 148 -0.16 -10.67 -6.51
N ALA A 149 -0.33 -10.89 -5.20
CA ALA A 149 0.51 -11.79 -4.42
C ALA A 149 0.48 -13.22 -4.96
N GLU A 150 -0.70 -13.75 -5.30
CA GLU A 150 -0.83 -15.09 -5.91
C GLU A 150 -0.13 -15.18 -7.28
N LYS A 151 -0.21 -14.12 -8.10
CA LYS A 151 0.48 -14.07 -9.40
C LYS A 151 2.00 -14.07 -9.23
N ILE A 152 2.53 -13.37 -8.22
CA ILE A 152 3.96 -13.39 -7.89
C ILE A 152 4.40 -14.81 -7.55
N VAL A 153 3.69 -15.51 -6.65
CA VAL A 153 4.02 -16.90 -6.28
C VAL A 153 3.99 -17.81 -7.49
N SER A 154 2.95 -17.74 -8.30
CA SER A 154 2.81 -18.60 -9.48
C SER A 154 3.92 -18.41 -10.51
N ARG A 155 4.49 -17.21 -10.60
CA ARG A 155 5.52 -16.86 -11.57
C ARG A 155 6.94 -17.12 -11.07
N THR A 156 7.19 -16.90 -9.77
CA THR A 156 8.55 -17.01 -9.17
C THR A 156 8.80 -18.35 -8.50
N GLY A 157 7.76 -19.09 -8.11
CA GLY A 157 7.88 -20.32 -7.35
C GLY A 157 8.31 -20.10 -5.89
N CYS A 158 8.24 -18.87 -5.36
CA CYS A 158 8.55 -18.57 -3.96
C CYS A 158 7.51 -19.19 -3.01
N TYR A 159 7.84 -19.27 -1.73
CA TYR A 159 6.95 -19.81 -0.69
C TYR A 159 5.67 -18.98 -0.54
N GLY A 160 5.81 -17.66 -0.61
CA GLY A 160 4.69 -16.75 -0.51
C GLY A 160 5.02 -15.35 -1.00
N ALA A 161 3.98 -14.53 -1.14
CA ALA A 161 4.15 -13.12 -1.49
C ALA A 161 3.16 -12.24 -0.75
N VAL A 162 3.52 -10.97 -0.56
CA VAL A 162 2.67 -9.96 0.07
C VAL A 162 2.78 -8.62 -0.63
N VAL A 163 1.68 -7.85 -0.60
CA VAL A 163 1.67 -6.41 -0.92
C VAL A 163 1.58 -5.66 0.40
N ALA A 164 2.54 -4.78 0.66
CA ALA A 164 2.71 -4.12 1.95
C ALA A 164 2.74 -2.60 1.82
N ASP A 165 2.04 -1.92 2.73
CA ASP A 165 2.17 -0.50 3.03
C ASP A 165 3.01 -0.37 4.31
N VAL A 166 4.21 0.18 4.18
CA VAL A 166 5.16 0.32 5.29
C VAL A 166 5.75 1.72 5.26
N ASN A 167 5.87 2.32 6.45
CA ASN A 167 6.45 3.65 6.58
C ASN A 167 7.41 3.78 7.78
N ASP A 168 8.18 4.87 7.82
CA ASP A 168 9.16 5.14 8.88
C ASP A 168 8.56 5.45 10.24
N LEU A 169 7.25 5.66 10.31
CA LEU A 169 6.53 5.83 11.57
C LEU A 169 6.26 4.50 12.29
N LYS A 170 6.96 3.44 11.91
CA LYS A 170 6.78 2.08 12.43
C LYS A 170 5.35 1.58 12.23
N ARG A 171 4.78 1.87 11.08
CA ARG A 171 3.50 1.32 10.65
C ARG A 171 3.76 0.37 9.48
N SER A 172 3.25 -0.85 9.61
CA SER A 172 3.32 -1.86 8.57
C SER A 172 1.95 -2.51 8.44
N ALA A 173 1.34 -2.37 7.30
CA ALA A 173 0.06 -2.97 6.95
C ALA A 173 0.22 -3.88 5.74
N ILE A 174 -0.26 -5.11 5.84
CA ILE A 174 -0.29 -6.03 4.71
C ILE A 174 -1.67 -5.90 4.04
N LEU A 175 -1.69 -5.43 2.81
CA LEU A 175 -2.91 -5.17 2.04
C LEU A 175 -3.36 -6.40 1.25
N GLY A 176 -2.43 -7.27 0.88
CA GLY A 176 -2.71 -8.52 0.21
C GLY A 176 -1.65 -9.57 0.48
N THR A 177 -2.09 -10.84 0.51
CA THR A 177 -1.24 -12.00 0.75
C THR A 177 -1.55 -13.11 -0.23
N SER A 178 -0.55 -13.92 -0.56
CA SER A 178 -0.79 -15.23 -1.12
C SER A 178 -1.32 -16.19 -0.05
N ARG A 179 -1.92 -17.28 -0.51
CA ARG A 179 -2.58 -18.27 0.35
C ARG A 179 -1.64 -18.84 1.41
N GLY A 180 -2.08 -18.88 2.66
CA GLY A 180 -1.36 -19.51 3.76
C GLY A 180 -0.31 -18.62 4.45
N ILE A 181 -0.17 -17.37 4.05
CA ILE A 181 0.79 -16.43 4.66
C ILE A 181 0.15 -15.70 5.85
N ASP A 182 0.85 -15.67 6.98
CA ASP A 182 0.46 -14.90 8.16
C ASP A 182 0.85 -13.41 7.99
N ALA A 183 -0.14 -12.59 7.61
CA ALA A 183 0.02 -11.16 7.41
C ALA A 183 0.61 -10.44 8.65
N LYS A 184 0.23 -10.83 9.87
CA LYS A 184 0.70 -10.16 11.08
C LYS A 184 2.19 -10.41 11.32
N LYS A 185 2.64 -11.64 11.09
CA LYS A 185 4.05 -12.00 11.22
C LYS A 185 4.91 -11.27 10.20
N ILE A 186 4.45 -11.19 8.95
CA ILE A 186 5.17 -10.44 7.90
C ILE A 186 5.19 -8.94 8.23
N ALA A 187 4.06 -8.35 8.66
CA ALA A 187 4.03 -6.95 9.06
C ALA A 187 5.06 -6.61 10.15
N GLN A 188 5.27 -7.50 11.12
CA GLN A 188 6.29 -7.33 12.15
C GLN A 188 7.71 -7.36 11.59
N LEU A 189 8.00 -8.24 10.63
CA LEU A 189 9.31 -8.32 9.99
C LEU A 189 9.64 -7.10 9.13
N LEU A 190 8.61 -6.43 8.59
CA LEU A 190 8.75 -5.24 7.75
C LEU A 190 8.66 -3.91 8.54
N ILE A 191 8.52 -3.95 9.85
CA ILE A 191 8.21 -2.76 10.67
C ILE A 191 9.27 -1.65 10.59
N ASP A 192 10.51 -2.02 10.26
CA ASP A 192 11.64 -1.08 10.12
C ASP A 192 11.76 -0.46 8.74
N ASN A 193 10.74 -0.62 7.91
CA ASN A 193 10.65 -0.10 6.55
C ASN A 193 11.86 -0.44 5.65
N PRO A 194 12.08 -1.72 5.35
CA PRO A 194 13.18 -2.12 4.47
C PRO A 194 13.02 -1.67 3.01
N PHE A 195 11.82 -1.16 2.62
CA PHE A 195 11.60 -0.57 1.31
C PHE A 195 12.30 0.80 1.17
N GLY A 196 12.53 1.50 2.28
CA GLY A 196 13.00 2.88 2.27
C GLY A 196 11.92 3.87 1.82
N ASN A 197 12.20 5.16 1.96
CA ASN A 197 11.25 6.24 1.62
C ASN A 197 11.80 7.22 0.59
N ASP A 198 13.00 7.01 0.09
CA ASP A 198 13.70 8.02 -0.69
C ASP A 198 14.36 7.39 -1.93
N SER A 199 15.54 7.81 -2.24
CA SER A 199 16.31 7.44 -3.43
C SER A 199 16.78 5.97 -3.48
N GLN A 200 16.46 5.14 -2.48
CA GLN A 200 16.88 3.74 -2.42
C GLN A 200 16.34 2.89 -3.57
N MET A 201 15.16 3.24 -4.10
CA MET A 201 14.50 2.52 -5.19
C MET A 201 14.40 1.01 -4.95
N THR A 202 14.06 0.60 -3.73
CA THR A 202 13.95 -0.79 -3.30
C THR A 202 12.51 -1.23 -3.06
N PRO A 203 11.63 -1.22 -4.07
CA PRO A 203 10.21 -1.53 -3.90
C PRO A 203 9.94 -3.02 -3.69
N ILE A 204 10.97 -3.85 -3.74
CA ILE A 204 10.90 -5.30 -3.57
C ILE A 204 11.81 -5.69 -2.42
N VAL A 205 11.29 -6.48 -1.48
CA VAL A 205 12.05 -7.07 -0.36
C VAL A 205 11.82 -8.56 -0.36
N ILE A 206 12.90 -9.34 -0.28
CA ILE A 206 12.85 -10.80 -0.19
C ILE A 206 13.19 -11.20 1.24
N ILE A 207 12.26 -11.89 1.91
CA ILE A 207 12.50 -12.50 3.22
C ILE A 207 13.01 -13.92 2.97
N LYS A 208 14.31 -14.11 3.16
CA LYS A 208 15.00 -15.38 2.90
C LYS A 208 14.68 -16.43 3.96
N ASN A 209 14.61 -17.69 3.53
CA ASN A 209 14.46 -18.87 4.39
C ASN A 209 13.22 -18.88 5.29
N TYR A 210 12.17 -18.16 4.91
CA TYR A 210 10.97 -18.00 5.76
C TYR A 210 10.31 -19.34 6.08
N ALA A 211 10.14 -20.22 5.10
CA ALA A 211 9.49 -21.52 5.31
C ALA A 211 10.25 -22.41 6.29
N SER A 212 11.58 -22.47 6.17
CA SER A 212 12.46 -23.26 7.05
C SER A 212 12.46 -22.78 8.49
N VAL A 213 12.33 -21.47 8.72
CA VAL A 213 12.38 -20.86 10.06
C VAL A 213 10.99 -20.79 10.69
N SER A 214 9.94 -20.59 9.90
CA SER A 214 8.57 -20.38 10.37
C SER A 214 7.71 -21.64 10.42
N GLY A 215 8.14 -22.72 9.77
CA GLY A 215 7.48 -24.03 9.78
C GLY A 215 7.85 -24.92 10.98
N LYS A 216 8.56 -24.36 11.95
CA LYS A 216 8.83 -24.97 13.27
C LYS A 216 7.98 -24.25 14.33
#